data_123948635f9d4726e625b18f9776c394
#
_entry.id   123948635f9d4726e625b18f9776c394
#
_cell.length_a   1.000
_cell.length_b   1.000
_cell.length_c   1.000
_cell.angle_alpha   90.00
_cell.angle_beta   90.00
_cell.angle_gamma   90.00
#
_symmetry.space_group_name_H-M   'P 1'
#
loop_
_entity.id
_entity.type
_entity.pdbx_description
1 polymer ?
#
loop_
_entity_poly.entity_id
_entity_poly.type
_entity_poly.pdbx_seq_one_letter_code
_entity_poly.pdbx_strand_id
1 'polypeptide(L)'
;MELRRIYDEDFNYQGYLKDRKEPLDPEEYYVVAGVMVISEKKLLVTKRAKGKTFAHQWEFTMGSVVDKESPLQGALRELKEEVGIRATDRELSFLGTMKEDQKFSKIFLLVRDVDKIKMQRSEVEDFKFVGKKELKAMLADGEFAPPMAKRIENYFEKIESLLED
;
A
#
# COMPACT_ATOMS: atom_id res chain seq x y z
N MET A 1 0.20 16.15 12.21
CA MET A 1 1.57 16.21 11.67
C MET A 1 2.11 14.80 11.50
N GLU A 2 2.47 14.44 10.28
CA GLU A 2 3.09 13.14 10.00
C GLU A 2 4.58 13.34 9.78
N LEU A 3 5.39 12.99 10.77
CA LEU A 3 6.84 13.08 10.69
C LEU A 3 7.40 11.77 10.15
N ARG A 4 8.12 11.85 9.05
CA ARG A 4 8.73 10.70 8.38
C ARG A 4 10.25 10.78 8.52
N ARG A 5 10.87 9.62 8.76
CA ARG A 5 12.32 9.51 8.75
C ARG A 5 12.83 9.68 7.33
N ILE A 6 13.92 10.44 7.19
CA ILE A 6 14.56 10.66 5.90
C ILE A 6 15.75 9.71 5.75
N TYR A 7 15.81 9.07 4.59
CA TYR A 7 16.86 8.11 4.20
C TYR A 7 17.57 8.62 2.95
N ASP A 8 18.76 8.09 2.71
CA ASP A 8 19.43 8.30 1.41
C ASP A 8 19.01 7.21 0.40
N GLU A 9 19.59 7.25 -0.79
CA GLU A 9 19.26 6.29 -1.86
C GLU A 9 19.66 4.85 -1.54
N ASP A 10 20.55 4.64 -0.58
CA ASP A 10 21.01 3.33 -0.13
C ASP A 10 20.30 2.87 1.14
N PHE A 11 19.21 3.53 1.49
CA PHE A 11 18.38 3.23 2.66
C PHE A 11 19.10 3.45 4.00
N ASN A 12 20.00 4.44 4.05
CA ASN A 12 20.64 4.85 5.31
C ASN A 12 19.86 6.02 5.93
N TYR A 13 19.49 5.87 7.19
CA TYR A 13 18.80 6.92 7.93
C TYR A 13 19.70 8.13 8.09
N GLN A 14 19.21 9.30 7.71
CA GLN A 14 19.99 10.54 7.72
C GLN A 14 19.96 11.26 9.07
N GLY A 15 19.25 10.72 10.06
CA GLY A 15 19.23 11.28 11.41
C GLY A 15 18.26 12.43 11.61
N TYR A 16 17.38 12.69 10.65
CA TYR A 16 16.37 13.74 10.77
C TYR A 16 15.04 13.35 10.18
N LEU A 17 14.01 14.12 10.55
CA LEU A 17 12.64 13.90 10.14
C LEU A 17 12.17 15.07 9.29
N LYS A 18 11.19 14.81 8.42
CA LYS A 18 10.45 15.84 7.71
C LYS A 18 8.96 15.57 7.81
N ASP A 19 8.17 16.64 7.93
CA ASP A 19 6.73 16.53 7.83
C ASP A 19 6.36 16.13 6.41
N ARG A 20 5.30 15.35 6.26
CA ARG A 20 4.80 14.90 4.96
C ARG A 20 4.60 16.05 3.96
N LYS A 21 4.27 17.25 4.45
CA LYS A 21 4.01 18.44 3.61
C LYS A 21 5.28 19.17 3.20
N GLU A 22 6.41 18.88 3.82
CA GLU A 22 7.67 19.49 3.45
C GLU A 22 8.21 18.88 2.16
N PRO A 23 8.68 19.71 1.21
CA PRO A 23 9.26 19.17 -0.03
C PRO A 23 10.55 18.42 0.26
N LEU A 24 10.79 17.36 -0.51
CA LEU A 24 12.02 16.57 -0.41
C LEU A 24 13.10 17.16 -1.31
N ASP A 25 14.33 17.14 -0.82
CA ASP A 25 15.50 17.40 -1.67
C ASP A 25 15.74 16.15 -2.54
N PRO A 26 16.45 16.30 -3.69
CA PRO A 26 16.61 15.19 -4.66
C PRO A 26 17.21 13.91 -4.08
N GLU A 27 18.06 14.00 -3.06
CA GLU A 27 18.72 12.86 -2.44
C GLU A 27 17.94 12.28 -1.25
N GLU A 28 16.80 12.85 -0.93
CA GLU A 28 15.99 12.42 0.22
C GLU A 28 14.94 11.39 -0.17
N TYR A 29 14.84 10.34 0.64
CA TYR A 29 13.89 9.23 0.48
C TYR A 29 13.11 9.04 1.78
N TYR A 30 11.89 8.51 1.66
CA TYR A 30 11.09 8.09 2.82
C TYR A 30 10.52 6.69 2.58
N VAL A 31 9.81 6.15 3.56
CA VAL A 31 9.29 4.79 3.49
C VAL A 31 7.75 4.81 3.47
N VAL A 32 7.19 4.03 2.56
CA VAL A 32 5.76 3.71 2.55
C VAL A 32 5.61 2.22 2.79
N ALA A 33 4.51 1.82 3.39
CA ALA A 33 4.22 0.42 3.65
C ALA A 33 2.76 0.12 3.34
N GLY A 34 2.49 -1.08 2.88
CA GLY A 34 1.14 -1.46 2.54
C GLY A 34 0.92 -2.96 2.58
N VAL A 35 -0.35 -3.34 2.43
CA VAL A 35 -0.79 -4.72 2.54
C VAL A 35 -1.68 -5.09 1.36
N MET A 36 -1.27 -6.14 0.65
CA MET A 36 -2.16 -6.81 -0.30
C MET A 36 -2.99 -7.81 0.49
N VAL A 37 -4.30 -7.62 0.50
CA VAL A 37 -5.23 -8.49 1.24
C VAL A 37 -5.91 -9.43 0.26
N ILE A 38 -5.76 -10.73 0.49
CA ILE A 38 -6.42 -11.76 -0.31
C ILE A 38 -7.45 -12.46 0.57
N SER A 39 -8.72 -12.30 0.21
CA SER A 39 -9.86 -12.87 0.88
C SER A 39 -10.67 -13.69 -0.12
N GLU A 40 -10.98 -14.93 0.21
CA GLU A 40 -11.73 -15.84 -0.66
C GLU A 40 -11.16 -15.87 -2.10
N LYS A 41 -9.83 -15.93 -2.18
CA LYS A 41 -9.07 -15.99 -3.44
C LYS A 41 -9.23 -14.75 -4.34
N LYS A 42 -9.52 -13.60 -3.74
CA LYS A 42 -9.61 -12.32 -4.46
C LYS A 42 -8.83 -11.24 -3.74
N LEU A 43 -8.23 -10.34 -4.52
CA LEU A 43 -7.47 -9.22 -4.00
C LEU A 43 -8.41 -8.06 -3.66
N LEU A 44 -8.28 -7.53 -2.45
CA LEU A 44 -8.98 -6.32 -2.04
C LEU A 44 -8.32 -5.12 -2.72
N VAL A 45 -9.11 -4.36 -3.48
CA VAL A 45 -8.68 -3.10 -4.05
C VAL A 45 -9.61 -1.99 -3.59
N THR A 46 -9.06 -0.80 -3.39
CA THR A 46 -9.78 0.35 -2.90
C THR A 46 -9.65 1.50 -3.89
N LYS A 47 -10.66 2.35 -3.95
CA LYS A 47 -10.70 3.48 -4.88
C LYS A 47 -10.37 4.76 -4.11
N ARG A 48 -9.40 5.51 -4.60
CA ARG A 48 -8.94 6.74 -3.95
C ARG A 48 -10.03 7.80 -3.95
N ALA A 49 -10.20 8.43 -2.79
CA ALA A 49 -11.24 9.44 -2.60
C ALA A 49 -10.97 10.72 -3.39
N LYS A 50 -12.02 11.49 -3.62
CA LYS A 50 -11.96 12.81 -4.20
C LYS A 50 -11.01 13.70 -3.37
N GLY A 51 -10.18 14.49 -4.05
CA GLY A 51 -9.23 15.38 -3.39
C GLY A 51 -7.86 14.77 -3.11
N LYS A 52 -7.71 13.47 -3.34
CA LYS A 52 -6.41 12.78 -3.23
C LYS A 52 -5.65 12.87 -4.55
N THR A 53 -4.33 12.73 -4.49
CA THR A 53 -3.53 12.49 -5.70
C THR A 53 -4.05 11.21 -6.35
N PHE A 54 -4.16 11.19 -7.67
CA PHE A 54 -4.75 10.07 -8.41
C PHE A 54 -6.18 9.74 -7.94
N ALA A 55 -6.99 10.76 -7.67
CA ALA A 55 -8.38 10.58 -7.25
C ALA A 55 -9.14 9.65 -8.20
N HIS A 56 -10.02 8.82 -7.63
CA HIS A 56 -10.88 7.87 -8.37
C HIS A 56 -10.13 6.71 -9.05
N GLN A 57 -8.82 6.59 -8.84
CA GLN A 57 -8.07 5.43 -9.30
C GLN A 57 -7.98 4.37 -8.20
N TRP A 58 -7.76 3.13 -8.63
CA TRP A 58 -7.71 2.00 -7.71
C TRP A 58 -6.30 1.78 -7.15
N GLU A 59 -6.26 1.15 -5.99
CA GLU A 59 -5.02 0.82 -5.27
C GLU A 59 -5.26 -0.32 -4.29
N PHE A 60 -4.21 -0.78 -3.62
CA PHE A 60 -4.36 -1.53 -2.37
C PHE A 60 -3.89 -0.64 -1.21
N THR A 61 -4.22 -1.04 0.02
CA THR A 61 -3.94 -0.22 1.22
C THR A 61 -2.45 0.08 1.38
N MET A 62 -2.08 1.35 1.40
CA MET A 62 -0.72 1.83 1.64
C MET A 62 -0.72 3.20 2.29
N GLY A 63 0.36 3.49 3.01
CA GLY A 63 0.58 4.83 3.57
C GLY A 63 2.02 5.04 4.01
N SER A 64 2.32 6.25 4.42
CA SER A 64 3.64 6.62 4.91
C SER A 64 3.91 5.97 6.27
N VAL A 65 5.12 5.45 6.43
CA VAL A 65 5.61 5.01 7.74
C VAL A 65 6.05 6.26 8.50
N VAL A 66 5.45 6.48 9.66
CA VAL A 66 5.78 7.65 10.49
C VAL A 66 6.86 7.31 11.51
N ASP A 67 7.43 8.35 12.12
CA ASP A 67 8.51 8.16 13.10
C ASP A 67 8.08 7.21 14.24
N LYS A 68 9.01 6.42 14.72
CA LYS A 68 8.86 5.46 15.81
C LYS A 68 8.05 4.20 15.47
N GLU A 69 7.54 4.07 14.26
CA GLU A 69 6.94 2.80 13.85
C GLU A 69 7.84 2.07 12.85
N SER A 70 7.80 0.74 12.88
CA SER A 70 8.42 -0.09 11.86
C SER A 70 7.53 -0.08 10.61
N PRO A 71 8.06 -0.48 9.44
CA PRO A 71 7.21 -0.66 8.25
C PRO A 71 6.02 -1.59 8.51
N LEU A 72 6.22 -2.68 9.25
CA LEU A 72 5.14 -3.60 9.61
C LEU A 72 4.06 -2.91 10.45
N GLN A 73 4.46 -2.13 11.44
CA GLN A 73 3.52 -1.37 12.28
C GLN A 73 2.76 -0.33 11.45
N GLY A 74 3.45 0.35 10.54
CA GLY A 74 2.82 1.31 9.63
C GLY A 74 1.79 0.64 8.73
N ALA A 75 2.14 -0.51 8.17
CA ALA A 75 1.23 -1.29 7.33
C ALA A 75 -0.03 -1.73 8.09
N LEU A 76 0.14 -2.22 9.33
CA LEU A 76 -0.98 -2.62 10.19
C LEU A 76 -1.88 -1.43 10.54
N ARG A 77 -1.28 -0.28 10.82
CA ARG A 77 -2.03 0.94 11.15
C ARG A 77 -2.87 1.41 9.95
N GLU A 78 -2.25 1.49 8.78
CA GLU A 78 -2.95 1.91 7.56
C GLU A 78 -4.10 0.95 7.21
N LEU A 79 -3.88 -0.34 7.34
CA LEU A 79 -4.90 -1.36 7.08
C LEU A 79 -6.13 -1.16 7.97
N LYS A 80 -5.89 -0.89 9.25
CA LYS A 80 -6.97 -0.63 10.20
C LYS A 80 -7.68 0.70 9.90
N GLU A 81 -6.92 1.76 9.61
CA GLU A 81 -7.50 3.08 9.36
C GLU A 81 -8.29 3.14 8.06
N GLU A 82 -7.74 2.63 6.97
CA GLU A 82 -8.35 2.77 5.65
C GLU A 82 -9.54 1.84 5.42
N VAL A 83 -9.45 0.58 5.86
CA VAL A 83 -10.47 -0.43 5.55
C VAL A 83 -11.01 -1.18 6.77
N GLY A 84 -10.56 -0.83 7.96
CA GLY A 84 -11.08 -1.39 9.20
C GLY A 84 -10.66 -2.83 9.48
N ILE A 85 -9.63 -3.33 8.82
CA ILE A 85 -9.12 -4.68 9.05
C ILE A 85 -8.10 -4.64 10.18
N ARG A 86 -8.36 -5.41 11.24
CA ARG A 86 -7.44 -5.57 12.37
C ARG A 86 -6.68 -6.87 12.19
N ALA A 87 -5.40 -6.77 11.92
CA ALA A 87 -4.52 -7.92 11.77
C ALA A 87 -3.39 -7.84 12.80
N THR A 88 -2.76 -8.97 13.04
CA THR A 88 -1.58 -9.05 13.90
C THR A 88 -0.33 -9.15 13.04
N ASP A 89 0.83 -8.88 13.64
CA ASP A 89 2.12 -8.97 12.96
C ASP A 89 2.38 -10.38 12.40
N ARG A 90 1.89 -11.41 13.08
CA ARG A 90 2.07 -12.82 12.66
C ARG A 90 1.25 -13.19 11.42
N GLU A 91 0.19 -12.46 11.15
CA GLU A 91 -0.66 -12.71 10.00
C GLU A 91 -0.09 -12.14 8.70
N LEU A 92 0.81 -11.17 8.79
CA LEU A 92 1.41 -10.54 7.62
C LEU A 92 2.69 -11.25 7.19
N SER A 93 2.81 -11.51 5.89
CA SER A 93 4.03 -12.01 5.26
C SER A 93 4.68 -10.88 4.47
N PHE A 94 6.00 -10.74 4.58
CA PHE A 94 6.72 -9.70 3.82
C PHE A 94 6.95 -10.15 2.39
N LEU A 95 6.48 -9.38 1.41
CA LEU A 95 6.70 -9.67 -0.01
C LEU A 95 8.02 -9.11 -0.53
N GLY A 96 8.36 -7.89 -0.16
CA GLY A 96 9.59 -7.27 -0.61
C GLY A 96 9.61 -5.76 -0.48
N THR A 97 10.73 -5.20 -0.92
CA THR A 97 10.96 -3.75 -0.97
C THR A 97 11.16 -3.32 -2.42
N MET A 98 10.52 -2.23 -2.81
CA MET A 98 10.80 -1.59 -4.10
C MET A 98 11.39 -0.22 -3.84
N LYS A 99 12.49 0.09 -4.54
CA LYS A 99 13.03 1.44 -4.58
C LYS A 99 12.31 2.18 -5.70
N GLU A 100 11.60 3.22 -5.33
CA GLU A 100 10.83 4.05 -6.25
C GLU A 100 11.43 5.45 -6.28
N ASP A 101 10.75 6.38 -6.97
CA ASP A 101 11.17 7.77 -6.96
C ASP A 101 11.04 8.33 -5.54
N GLN A 102 12.15 8.66 -4.92
CA GLN A 102 12.28 9.23 -3.57
C GLN A 102 11.56 8.46 -2.46
N LYS A 103 11.30 7.15 -2.64
CA LYS A 103 10.73 6.33 -1.57
C LYS A 103 11.08 4.86 -1.70
N PHE A 104 10.98 4.15 -0.57
CA PHE A 104 11.06 2.70 -0.50
C PHE A 104 9.69 2.16 -0.12
N SER A 105 9.14 1.26 -0.92
CA SER A 105 7.84 0.64 -0.68
C SER A 105 8.05 -0.73 -0.07
N LYS A 106 7.56 -0.92 1.16
CA LYS A 106 7.60 -2.20 1.87
C LYS A 106 6.21 -2.83 1.77
N ILE A 107 6.11 -3.95 1.06
CA ILE A 107 4.82 -4.58 0.76
C ILE A 107 4.68 -5.87 1.54
N PHE A 108 3.54 -6.01 2.20
CA PHE A 108 3.15 -7.19 2.98
C PHE A 108 1.93 -7.86 2.36
N LEU A 109 1.71 -9.11 2.70
CA LEU A 109 0.60 -9.92 2.23
C LEU A 109 -0.20 -10.44 3.42
N LEU A 110 -1.52 -10.30 3.37
CA LEU A 110 -2.47 -10.90 4.30
C LEU A 110 -3.38 -11.84 3.53
N VAL A 111 -3.33 -13.13 3.84
CA VAL A 111 -4.24 -14.12 3.25
C VAL A 111 -5.20 -14.55 4.36
N ARG A 112 -6.38 -13.98 4.36
CA ARG A 112 -7.39 -14.22 5.37
C ARG A 112 -8.74 -13.78 4.84
N ASP A 113 -9.79 -14.59 5.07
CA ASP A 113 -11.13 -14.19 4.70
C ASP A 113 -11.60 -13.03 5.58
N VAL A 114 -12.16 -12.01 4.96
CA VAL A 114 -12.58 -10.78 5.60
C VAL A 114 -14.09 -10.62 5.46
N ASP A 115 -14.76 -10.49 6.61
CA ASP A 115 -16.22 -10.38 6.63
C ASP A 115 -16.72 -8.97 6.40
N LYS A 116 -15.96 -7.96 6.84
CA LYS A 116 -16.46 -6.60 6.89
C LYS A 116 -15.35 -5.59 6.56
N ILE A 117 -15.67 -4.67 5.66
CA ILE A 117 -14.82 -3.54 5.30
C ILE A 117 -15.48 -2.26 5.82
N LYS A 118 -14.71 -1.46 6.56
CA LYS A 118 -15.12 -0.14 7.00
C LYS A 118 -14.20 0.89 6.39
N MET A 119 -14.67 1.56 5.34
CA MET A 119 -13.87 2.55 4.62
C MET A 119 -13.70 3.84 5.41
N GLN A 120 -12.46 4.36 5.42
CA GLN A 120 -12.18 5.72 5.86
C GLN A 120 -12.53 6.65 4.69
N ARG A 121 -13.71 7.26 4.72
CA ARG A 121 -14.29 8.01 3.58
C ARG A 121 -13.44 9.17 3.09
N SER A 122 -12.61 9.75 3.94
CA SER A 122 -11.67 10.81 3.52
C SER A 122 -10.54 10.29 2.63
N GLU A 123 -10.25 9.00 2.68
CA GLU A 123 -9.16 8.36 1.96
C GLU A 123 -9.66 7.42 0.86
N VAL A 124 -10.77 6.72 1.10
CA VAL A 124 -11.28 5.64 0.28
C VAL A 124 -12.75 5.87 -0.04
N GLU A 125 -13.11 5.93 -1.32
CA GLU A 125 -14.50 6.14 -1.73
C GLU A 125 -15.25 4.85 -2.10
N ASP A 126 -14.53 3.77 -2.40
CA ASP A 126 -15.12 2.49 -2.76
C ASP A 126 -14.13 1.36 -2.56
N PHE A 127 -14.61 0.12 -2.56
CA PHE A 127 -13.76 -1.07 -2.52
C PHE A 127 -14.40 -2.20 -3.30
N LYS A 128 -13.59 -3.14 -3.75
CA LYS A 128 -14.07 -4.42 -4.30
C LYS A 128 -12.99 -5.48 -4.16
N PHE A 129 -13.40 -6.72 -4.33
CA PHE A 129 -12.50 -7.87 -4.36
C PHE A 129 -12.43 -8.38 -5.80
N VAL A 130 -11.22 -8.54 -6.33
CA VAL A 130 -11.03 -8.92 -7.73
C VAL A 130 -10.22 -10.21 -7.85
N GLY A 131 -10.64 -11.07 -8.76
CA GLY A 131 -9.90 -12.26 -9.13
C GLY A 131 -8.82 -11.90 -10.14
N LYS A 132 -8.09 -12.92 -10.60
CA LYS A 132 -6.96 -12.75 -11.50
C LYS A 132 -7.33 -12.08 -12.82
N LYS A 133 -8.42 -12.52 -13.43
CA LYS A 133 -8.86 -12.04 -14.75
C LYS A 133 -9.23 -10.56 -14.68
N GLU A 134 -10.01 -10.16 -13.68
CA GLU A 134 -10.40 -8.77 -13.50
C GLU A 134 -9.18 -7.89 -13.17
N LEU A 135 -8.28 -8.39 -12.32
CA LEU A 135 -7.07 -7.66 -11.96
C LEU A 135 -6.22 -7.35 -13.19
N LYS A 136 -6.03 -8.35 -14.06
CA LYS A 136 -5.29 -8.16 -15.32
C LYS A 136 -5.97 -7.14 -16.23
N ALA A 137 -7.29 -7.19 -16.34
CA ALA A 137 -8.06 -6.23 -17.15
C ALA A 137 -7.92 -4.81 -16.60
N MET A 138 -8.00 -4.64 -15.29
CA MET A 138 -7.83 -3.33 -14.63
C MET A 138 -6.43 -2.75 -14.86
N LEU A 139 -5.40 -3.60 -14.80
CA LEU A 139 -4.02 -3.17 -15.09
C LEU A 139 -3.88 -2.73 -16.55
N ALA A 140 -4.43 -3.51 -17.47
CA ALA A 140 -4.39 -3.20 -18.91
C ALA A 140 -5.15 -1.92 -19.26
N ASP A 141 -6.25 -1.65 -18.56
CA ASP A 141 -7.10 -0.49 -18.80
C ASP A 141 -6.64 0.78 -18.06
N GLY A 142 -5.54 0.70 -17.31
CA GLY A 142 -5.00 1.85 -16.57
C GLY A 142 -5.87 2.32 -15.41
N GLU A 143 -6.62 1.43 -14.78
CA GLU A 143 -7.52 1.79 -13.68
C GLU A 143 -6.81 1.99 -12.34
N PHE A 144 -5.57 1.53 -12.22
CA PHE A 144 -4.77 1.73 -11.01
C PHE A 144 -3.96 3.02 -11.07
N ALA A 145 -3.74 3.64 -9.91
CA ALA A 145 -2.76 4.71 -9.79
C ALA A 145 -1.40 4.18 -10.30
N PRO A 146 -0.68 4.95 -11.15
CA PRO A 146 0.53 4.42 -11.80
C PRO A 146 1.59 3.80 -10.89
N PRO A 147 1.93 4.38 -9.72
CA PRO A 147 2.88 3.72 -8.82
C PRO A 147 2.34 2.38 -8.30
N MET A 148 1.03 2.31 -8.10
CA MET A 148 0.36 1.12 -7.60
C MET A 148 0.35 0.01 -8.63
N ALA A 149 0.10 0.35 -9.90
CA ALA A 149 0.16 -0.62 -11.01
C ALA A 149 1.53 -1.30 -11.05
N LYS A 150 2.60 -0.52 -10.94
CA LYS A 150 3.97 -1.05 -10.92
C LYS A 150 4.21 -2.01 -9.76
N ARG A 151 3.69 -1.70 -8.60
CA ARG A 151 3.82 -2.55 -7.40
C ARG A 151 3.09 -3.88 -7.60
N ILE A 152 1.87 -3.83 -8.10
CA ILE A 152 1.09 -5.04 -8.37
C ILE A 152 1.78 -5.91 -9.41
N GLU A 153 2.23 -5.32 -10.50
CA GLU A 153 2.95 -6.05 -11.56
C GLU A 153 4.23 -6.70 -11.04
N ASN A 154 4.98 -5.97 -10.20
CA ASN A 154 6.23 -6.47 -9.64
C ASN A 154 6.04 -7.73 -8.78
N TYR A 155 4.93 -7.80 -8.04
CA TYR A 155 4.64 -8.92 -7.14
C TYR A 155 3.60 -9.90 -7.68
N PHE A 156 3.16 -9.73 -8.92
CA PHE A 156 2.08 -10.54 -9.49
C PHE A 156 2.38 -12.04 -9.41
N GLU A 157 3.59 -12.46 -9.75
CA GLU A 157 3.98 -13.87 -9.69
C GLU A 157 3.86 -14.46 -8.29
N LYS A 158 4.05 -13.65 -7.25
CA LYS A 158 3.97 -14.10 -5.87
C LYS A 158 2.53 -14.25 -5.37
N ILE A 159 1.58 -13.55 -5.99
CA ILE A 159 0.17 -13.60 -5.57
C ILE A 159 -0.73 -14.35 -6.56
N GLU A 160 -0.26 -14.59 -7.77
CA GLU A 160 -1.06 -15.18 -8.84
C GLU A 160 -1.74 -16.49 -8.43
N SER A 161 -0.99 -17.39 -7.79
CA SER A 161 -1.50 -18.70 -7.37
C SER A 161 -2.55 -18.62 -6.27
N LEU A 162 -2.66 -17.48 -5.60
CA LEU A 162 -3.60 -17.25 -4.51
C LEU A 162 -4.94 -16.71 -5.02
N LEU A 163 -5.01 -16.33 -6.29
CA LEU A 163 -6.18 -15.70 -6.88
C LEU A 163 -6.95 -16.71 -7.75
N GLU A 164 -8.28 -16.67 -7.66
CA GLU A 164 -9.15 -17.32 -8.63
C GLU A 164 -9.24 -16.46 -9.89
N ASP A 165 -9.80 -17.02 -10.95
CA ASP A 165 -10.01 -16.29 -12.22
C ASP A 165 -11.07 -15.19 -12.11
#